data_0941ffbf11668ae4e9137bc9059f35ac
#
_entry.id   0941ffbf11668ae4e9137bc9059f35ac
#
_cell.length_a   1.000
_cell.length_b   1.000
_cell.length_c   1.000
_cell.angle_alpha   90.00
_cell.angle_beta   90.00
_cell.angle_gamma   90.00
#
_symmetry.space_group_name_H-M   'P 1'
#
loop_
_entity.id
_entity.type
_entity.pdbx_description
1 polymer ?
#
loop_
_entity_poly.entity_id
_entity_poly.type
_entity_poly.pdbx_seq_one_letter_code
_entity_poly.pdbx_strand_id
1 'polypeptide(L)'
;MIAAIGSPVRMDCQFYGVPTPAISWAKDSYALWSTARVHVQNGTVLISEAVADDAGLYQCWAESDAGIEYAVIRLAVKTFVTALPIVPDAGL
;
A
#
# COMPACT_ATOMS: atom_id res chain seq x y z
N MET A 1 -5.50 1.70 -5.71
CA MET A 1 -4.35 0.81 -6.01
C MET A 1 -4.78 -0.64 -5.88
N ILE A 2 -4.38 -1.46 -6.81
CA ILE A 2 -4.73 -2.87 -6.80
C ILE A 2 -3.46 -3.69 -6.92
N ALA A 3 -3.33 -4.70 -6.08
CA ALA A 3 -2.21 -5.63 -6.13
C ALA A 3 -2.72 -7.05 -6.22
N ALA A 4 -1.95 -7.91 -6.85
CA ALA A 4 -2.27 -9.34 -6.89
C ALA A 4 -1.66 -10.02 -5.67
N ILE A 5 -2.31 -11.05 -5.17
CA ILE A 5 -1.76 -11.83 -4.07
C ILE A 5 -0.40 -12.38 -4.50
N GLY A 6 0.57 -12.27 -3.63
CA GLY A 6 1.93 -12.75 -3.87
C GLY A 6 2.85 -11.76 -4.54
N SER A 7 2.34 -10.65 -5.05
CA SER A 7 3.19 -9.68 -5.73
C SER A 7 3.72 -8.63 -4.74
N PRO A 8 4.85 -8.00 -5.07
CA PRO A 8 5.36 -6.92 -4.24
C PRO A 8 4.52 -5.67 -4.40
N VAL A 9 4.44 -4.88 -3.35
CA VAL A 9 3.68 -3.63 -3.36
C VAL A 9 4.55 -2.52 -2.83
N ARG A 10 4.48 -1.37 -3.48
CA ARG A 10 5.16 -0.17 -3.02
C ARG A 10 4.15 0.96 -2.94
N MET A 11 4.08 1.62 -1.80
CA MET A 11 3.25 2.79 -1.59
C MET A 11 4.14 3.95 -1.17
N ASP A 12 4.03 5.08 -1.85
CA ASP A 12 4.85 6.24 -1.57
C ASP A 12 4.01 7.43 -1.20
N CYS A 13 4.47 8.17 -0.21
CA CYS A 13 3.96 9.47 0.14
C CYS A 13 5.11 10.44 0.12
N GLN A 14 4.96 11.56 -0.57
CA GLN A 14 6.01 12.54 -0.63
C GLN A 14 5.49 13.86 -0.07
N PHE A 15 6.17 14.34 0.94
CA PHE A 15 5.91 15.65 1.50
C PHE A 15 7.23 16.41 1.49
N TYR A 16 7.19 17.64 1.03
CA TYR A 16 8.38 18.44 0.88
C TYR A 16 8.44 19.47 1.99
N GLY A 17 9.62 19.72 2.49
CA GLY A 17 9.82 20.72 3.51
C GLY A 17 11.27 20.83 3.91
N VAL A 18 11.57 21.89 4.65
CA VAL A 18 12.90 22.13 5.18
C VAL A 18 12.72 22.42 6.67
N PRO A 19 13.22 21.55 7.54
CA PRO A 19 13.91 20.28 7.23
C PRO A 19 12.96 19.25 6.66
N THR A 20 13.52 18.18 6.11
CA THR A 20 12.72 17.09 5.56
C THR A 20 11.81 16.53 6.63
N PRO A 21 10.51 16.47 6.39
CA PRO A 21 9.58 16.03 7.43
C PRO A 21 9.66 14.53 7.68
N ALA A 22 9.34 14.14 8.91
CA ALA A 22 9.17 12.74 9.24
C ALA A 22 7.77 12.34 8.83
N ILE A 23 7.64 11.20 8.17
CA ILE A 23 6.36 10.73 7.66
C ILE A 23 5.93 9.52 8.45
N SER A 24 4.72 9.57 8.97
CA SER A 24 4.12 8.48 9.74
C SER A 24 3.10 7.76 8.88
N TRP A 25 2.87 6.51 9.20
CA TRP A 25 1.94 5.66 8.47
C TRP A 25 0.98 4.96 9.41
N ALA A 26 -0.25 4.77 8.92
CA ALA A 26 -1.26 3.97 9.59
C ALA A 26 -2.00 3.13 8.57
N LYS A 27 -2.53 2.02 9.00
CA LYS A 27 -3.39 1.17 8.19
C LYS A 27 -4.67 0.95 8.95
N ASP A 28 -5.80 1.27 8.33
CA ASP A 28 -7.13 1.13 8.93
C ASP A 28 -7.17 1.80 10.31
N SER A 29 -6.56 2.96 10.42
CA SER A 29 -6.50 3.78 11.64
C SER A 29 -5.58 3.26 12.74
N TYR A 30 -4.81 2.21 12.47
CA TYR A 30 -3.84 1.69 13.43
C TYR A 30 -2.43 1.98 12.93
N ALA A 31 -1.53 2.28 13.86
CA ALA A 31 -0.14 2.55 13.50
C ALA A 31 0.43 1.36 12.73
N LEU A 32 1.17 1.65 11.67
CA LEU A 32 1.75 0.63 10.83
C LEU A 32 3.21 0.42 11.22
N TRP A 33 3.56 -0.82 11.50
CA TRP A 33 4.90 -1.18 11.95
C TRP A 33 5.58 -2.06 10.94
N SER A 34 6.89 -2.00 10.88
CA SER A 34 7.65 -2.91 10.06
C SER A 34 7.59 -4.33 10.61
N THR A 35 7.46 -5.28 9.72
CA THR A 35 7.49 -6.71 10.04
C THR A 35 8.46 -7.37 9.08
N ALA A 36 8.56 -8.69 9.12
CA ALA A 36 9.43 -9.41 8.19
C ALA A 36 9.00 -9.19 6.74
N ARG A 37 7.72 -8.99 6.51
CA ARG A 37 7.17 -8.88 5.16
C ARG A 37 6.85 -7.45 4.75
N VAL A 38 6.62 -6.57 5.72
CA VAL A 38 6.24 -5.18 5.47
C VAL A 38 7.33 -4.26 6.01
N HIS A 39 7.85 -3.40 5.17
CA HIS A 39 8.91 -2.47 5.56
C HIS A 39 8.37 -1.06 5.49
N VAL A 40 8.32 -0.39 6.64
CA VAL A 40 7.84 0.98 6.73
C VAL A 40 9.04 1.89 6.82
N GLN A 41 9.15 2.78 5.87
CA GLN A 41 10.25 3.75 5.80
C GLN A 41 9.66 5.15 5.78
N ASN A 42 10.53 6.14 5.85
CA ASN A 42 10.06 7.52 5.79
C ASN A 42 9.51 7.79 4.40
N GLY A 43 8.20 7.80 4.28
CA GLY A 43 7.53 8.09 3.03
C GLY A 43 7.25 6.89 2.13
N THR A 44 7.64 5.69 2.53
CA THR A 44 7.44 4.51 1.68
C THR A 44 7.07 3.30 2.50
N VAL A 45 6.12 2.53 2.02
CA VAL A 45 5.79 1.21 2.55
C VAL A 45 6.05 0.19 1.47
N LEU A 46 6.85 -0.81 1.78
CA LEU A 46 7.16 -1.90 0.86
C LEU A 46 6.62 -3.20 1.44
N ILE A 47 5.84 -3.90 0.65
CA ILE A 47 5.34 -5.23 1.02
C ILE A 47 6.00 -6.21 0.07
N SER A 48 6.68 -7.21 0.62
CA SER A 48 7.42 -8.16 -0.23
C SER A 48 6.49 -9.07 -1.01
N GLU A 49 5.46 -9.55 -0.36
CA GLU A 49 4.47 -10.42 -1.00
C GLU A 49 3.11 -10.08 -0.43
N ALA A 50 2.21 -9.59 -1.23
CA ALA A 50 0.91 -9.16 -0.76
C ALA A 50 0.06 -10.35 -0.34
N VAL A 51 -0.63 -10.20 0.78
CA VAL A 51 -1.63 -11.15 1.23
C VAL A 51 -2.95 -10.42 1.37
N ALA A 52 -4.04 -11.17 1.49
CA ALA A 52 -5.38 -10.57 1.54
C ALA A 52 -5.50 -9.54 2.67
N ASP A 53 -4.89 -9.80 3.81
CA ASP A 53 -4.97 -8.88 4.95
C ASP A 53 -4.26 -7.56 4.73
N ASP A 54 -3.45 -7.44 3.69
CA ASP A 54 -2.81 -6.18 3.38
C ASP A 54 -3.77 -5.17 2.76
N ALA A 55 -4.93 -5.60 2.30
CA ALA A 55 -5.93 -4.68 1.77
C ALA A 55 -6.42 -3.76 2.89
N GLY A 56 -6.66 -2.53 2.54
CA GLY A 56 -7.17 -1.57 3.51
C GLY A 56 -6.85 -0.14 3.15
N LEU A 57 -7.06 0.73 4.10
CA LEU A 57 -6.85 2.15 3.93
C LEU A 57 -5.54 2.53 4.61
N TYR A 58 -4.58 2.95 3.81
CA TYR A 58 -3.29 3.38 4.32
C TYR A 58 -3.28 4.90 4.36
N GLN A 59 -2.84 5.46 5.48
CA GLN A 59 -2.72 6.88 5.64
C GLN A 59 -1.28 7.22 5.94
N CYS A 60 -0.80 8.29 5.37
CA CYS A 60 0.51 8.81 5.67
C CYS A 60 0.35 10.29 6.00
N TRP A 61 1.16 10.79 6.92
CA TRP A 61 1.09 12.21 7.28
C TRP A 61 2.45 12.71 7.71
N ALA A 62 2.61 14.02 7.53
CA ALA A 62 3.80 14.74 7.98
C ALA A 62 3.35 15.89 8.84
N GLU A 63 4.07 16.10 9.92
CA GLU A 63 3.78 17.16 10.86
C GLU A 63 4.90 18.17 10.85
N SER A 64 4.56 19.43 10.88
CA SER A 64 5.54 20.50 10.97
C SER A 64 4.92 21.66 11.74
N ASP A 65 5.71 22.70 11.97
CA ASP A 65 5.19 23.90 12.63
C ASP A 65 4.06 24.55 11.84
N ALA A 66 4.02 24.29 10.54
CA ALA A 66 2.98 24.87 9.68
C ALA A 66 1.67 24.05 9.72
N GLY A 67 1.68 22.88 10.34
CA GLY A 67 0.49 22.04 10.46
C GLY A 67 0.75 20.62 10.03
N ILE A 68 -0.31 19.92 9.68
CA ILE A 68 -0.26 18.52 9.30
C ILE A 68 -0.77 18.39 7.87
N GLU A 69 -0.03 17.66 7.05
CA GLU A 69 -0.50 17.27 5.73
C GLU A 69 -0.59 15.76 5.69
N TYR A 70 -1.59 15.23 5.03
CA TYR A 70 -1.74 13.80 4.95
C TYR A 70 -2.33 13.39 3.61
N ALA A 71 -2.15 12.12 3.28
CA ALA A 71 -2.70 11.51 2.09
C ALA A 71 -3.20 10.11 2.44
N VAL A 72 -4.03 9.59 1.57
CA VAL A 72 -4.68 8.30 1.78
C VAL A 72 -4.49 7.45 0.55
N ILE A 73 -4.15 6.20 0.74
CA ILE A 73 -4.04 5.22 -0.34
C ILE A 73 -4.92 4.04 0.02
N ARG A 74 -5.85 3.72 -0.85
CA ARG A 74 -6.67 2.54 -0.66
C ARG A 74 -6.05 1.39 -1.46
N LEU A 75 -5.70 0.32 -0.77
CA LEU A 75 -5.12 -0.86 -1.41
C LEU A 75 -6.13 -1.99 -1.45
N ALA A 76 -6.38 -2.50 -2.63
CA ALA A 76 -7.17 -3.71 -2.82
C ALA A 76 -6.22 -4.83 -3.21
N VAL A 77 -6.42 -6.00 -2.66
CA VAL A 77 -5.60 -7.17 -2.97
C VAL A 77 -6.51 -8.21 -3.60
N LYS A 78 -6.18 -8.64 -4.81
CA LYS A 78 -6.99 -9.56 -5.58
C LYS A 78 -6.27 -10.88 -5.79
N THR A 79 -7.03 -11.96 -5.83
CA THR A 79 -6.46 -13.21 -6.25
C THR A 79 -6.03 -13.06 -7.67
N PHE A 80 -4.96 -13.72 -8.02
CA PHE A 80 -4.53 -13.71 -9.37
C PHE A 80 -5.55 -14.46 -10.20
N VAL A 81 -6.16 -13.77 -11.09
CA VAL A 81 -7.10 -14.38 -11.93
C VAL A 81 -6.49 -14.54 -13.24
N THR A 82 -6.23 -15.69 -13.58
CA THR A 82 -5.86 -15.98 -14.89
C THR A 82 -7.10 -15.86 -15.66
N ALA A 83 -7.04 -15.14 -16.62
CA ALA A 83 -8.11 -15.10 -17.49
C ALA A 83 -8.26 -16.41 -18.09
N LEU A 84 -9.15 -17.13 -17.68
CA LEU A 84 -9.38 -18.30 -18.27
C LEU A 84 -9.95 -18.09 -19.53
N PRO A 85 -9.38 -18.56 -20.44
CA PRO A 85 -9.97 -18.57 -21.67
C PRO A 85 -11.14 -19.38 -21.51
N ILE A 86 -12.08 -18.93 -21.74
CA ILE A 86 -13.05 -19.57 -21.90
C ILE A 86 -12.95 -20.37 -23.01
N VAL A 87 -12.94 -21.45 -22.80
CA VAL A 87 -12.98 -22.26 -23.75
C VAL A 87 -14.11 -22.18 -24.49
N PRO A 88 -14.11 -21.97 -25.38
CA PRO A 88 -15.17 -21.95 -26.12
C PRO A 88 -15.59 -23.18 -26.57
N ASP A 89 -15.79 -23.46 -26.47
CA ASP A 89 -16.08 -24.18 -26.93
C ASP A 89 -16.09 -24.80 -27.63
N ALA A 90 -16.01 -25.22 -27.57
CA ALA A 90 -15.86 -25.67 -28.07
C ALA A 90 -16.52 -26.15 -28.70
N GLY A 91 -16.89 -26.16 -28.85
CA GLY A 91 -17.47 -26.53 -29.40
C GLY A 91 -17.72 -26.62 -29.98
N LEU A 92 -17.45 -26.46 -30.03
CA LEU A 92 -17.51 -26.44 -30.47
C LEU A 92 -17.53 -26.66 -30.90
#